data_b986c4dd23a2f523739f8efbc2f4d67d
#
_entry.id   b986c4dd23a2f523739f8efbc2f4d67d
#
_cell.length_a   1.000
_cell.length_b   1.000
_cell.length_c   1.000
_cell.angle_alpha   90.00
_cell.angle_beta   90.00
_cell.angle_gamma   90.00
#
_symmetry.space_group_name_H-M   'P 1'
#
loop_
_entity.id
_entity.type
_entity.pdbx_description
1 polymer ?
#
loop_
_entity_poly.entity_id
_entity_poly.type
_entity_poly.pdbx_seq_one_letter_code
_entity_poly.pdbx_strand_id
1 'polypeptide(L)'
;SFMVSDNVELITRSYLSENAVHWTCNESGEYETEPSARVEHGTDVIMHISDDESEYLDRTKIENILKKYCSFMAVDIYFDEVSDSEDKADDSESPINNNLPIWLKNSSECSDEEYNEFYKKVFNDFKDPLFHIHINADYPLNFKGVLYFPSRSNEYESYEGQIKLFYNQVFVADDIKEIVPDFMLMLKGVLDCPELPLNVSRSYLQDSAYVKKVSAHIVKKMTDKICSLCNNERGQYEKIWNE
;
A
#
# COMPACT_ATOMS: atom_id res chain seq x y z
N SER A 1 -13.42 -6.10 12.89
CA SER A 1 -13.39 -5.78 14.31
C SER A 1 -13.70 -7.00 15.17
N PHE A 2 -14.87 -7.66 15.07
CA PHE A 2 -15.29 -8.80 15.91
C PHE A 2 -14.44 -10.09 15.84
N MET A 3 -13.35 -10.09 15.08
CA MET A 3 -12.37 -11.19 15.14
C MET A 3 -11.35 -11.01 16.27
N VAL A 4 -11.24 -9.78 16.81
CA VAL A 4 -10.23 -9.42 17.81
C VAL A 4 -10.82 -8.64 19.00
N SER A 5 -12.13 -8.36 18.97
CA SER A 5 -12.80 -7.57 20.00
C SER A 5 -14.17 -8.14 20.37
N ASP A 6 -14.46 -8.12 21.65
CA ASP A 6 -15.74 -8.60 22.23
C ASP A 6 -16.85 -7.57 22.07
N ASN A 7 -16.47 -6.30 22.02
CA ASN A 7 -17.39 -5.19 21.86
C ASN A 7 -16.78 -4.08 20.99
N VAL A 8 -17.62 -3.43 20.19
CA VAL A 8 -17.23 -2.30 19.34
C VAL A 8 -18.19 -1.15 19.58
N GLU A 9 -17.64 0.05 19.82
CA GLU A 9 -18.41 1.27 19.95
C GLU A 9 -18.10 2.24 18.82
N LEU A 10 -19.13 2.94 18.36
CA LEU A 10 -19.02 4.03 17.40
C LEU A 10 -19.65 5.29 18.00
N ILE A 11 -18.85 6.33 18.17
CA ILE A 11 -19.34 7.64 18.58
C ILE A 11 -19.19 8.58 17.38
N THR A 12 -20.31 8.95 16.78
CA THR A 12 -20.28 9.66 15.51
C THR A 12 -21.18 10.87 15.45
N ARG A 13 -20.72 11.93 14.78
CA ARG A 13 -21.53 13.11 14.44
C ARG A 13 -21.26 13.49 12.99
N SER A 14 -22.34 13.53 12.20
CA SER A 14 -22.27 14.00 10.81
C SER A 14 -22.00 15.50 10.74
N TYR A 15 -21.27 15.95 9.71
CA TYR A 15 -21.10 17.38 9.43
C TYR A 15 -22.40 18.04 8.92
N LEU A 16 -23.41 17.24 8.56
CA LEU A 16 -24.72 17.71 8.12
C LEU A 16 -25.75 17.78 9.22
N SER A 17 -25.47 17.30 10.43
CA SER A 17 -26.44 17.17 11.52
C SER A 17 -25.84 17.64 12.86
N GLU A 18 -26.69 18.25 13.69
CA GLU A 18 -26.32 18.57 15.06
C GLU A 18 -26.43 17.38 16.02
N ASN A 19 -27.11 16.33 15.59
CA ASN A 19 -27.30 15.13 16.42
C ASN A 19 -26.11 14.20 16.29
N ALA A 20 -25.55 13.83 17.44
CA ALA A 20 -24.52 12.80 17.55
C ALA A 20 -25.14 11.50 18.07
N VAL A 21 -24.57 10.38 17.68
CA VAL A 21 -25.05 9.03 17.99
C VAL A 21 -23.91 8.22 18.60
N HIS A 22 -24.22 7.45 19.63
CA HIS A 22 -23.39 6.39 20.17
C HIS A 22 -24.04 5.05 19.85
N TRP A 23 -23.30 4.21 19.15
CA TRP A 23 -23.71 2.87 18.76
C TRP A 23 -22.74 1.87 19.36
N THR A 24 -23.29 0.82 19.98
CA THR A 24 -22.51 -0.28 20.55
C THR A 24 -22.97 -1.60 19.97
N CYS A 25 -22.05 -2.54 19.79
CA CYS A 25 -22.38 -3.87 19.30
C CYS A 25 -21.44 -4.91 19.92
N ASN A 26 -21.99 -6.03 20.36
CA ASN A 26 -21.25 -7.15 20.90
C ASN A 26 -20.94 -8.21 19.82
N GLU A 27 -20.15 -9.23 20.15
CA GLU A 27 -19.80 -10.34 19.27
C GLU A 27 -20.99 -11.15 18.76
N SER A 28 -22.10 -11.18 19.51
CA SER A 28 -23.35 -11.85 19.13
C SER A 28 -24.15 -11.09 18.08
N GLY A 29 -23.72 -9.88 17.72
CA GLY A 29 -24.41 -8.99 16.78
C GLY A 29 -25.59 -8.23 17.40
N GLU A 30 -25.76 -8.26 18.71
CA GLU A 30 -26.72 -7.41 19.40
C GLU A 30 -26.17 -6.00 19.48
N TYR A 31 -26.97 -5.01 19.09
CA TYR A 31 -26.55 -3.62 19.09
C TYR A 31 -27.55 -2.70 19.78
N GLU A 32 -27.04 -1.62 20.32
CA GLU A 32 -27.79 -0.53 20.89
C GLU A 32 -27.42 0.79 20.25
N THR A 33 -28.34 1.77 20.30
CA THR A 33 -28.11 3.10 19.75
C THR A 33 -28.67 4.15 20.65
N GLU A 34 -27.83 5.08 21.08
CA GLU A 34 -28.19 6.17 22.01
C GLU A 34 -27.73 7.53 21.46
N PRO A 35 -28.36 8.64 21.91
CA PRO A 35 -27.82 9.97 21.63
C PRO A 35 -26.46 10.16 22.33
N SER A 36 -25.52 10.85 21.64
CA SER A 36 -24.21 11.19 22.20
C SER A 36 -24.06 12.69 22.44
N ALA A 37 -23.22 13.06 23.39
CA ALA A 37 -22.87 14.45 23.70
C ALA A 37 -21.71 14.99 22.83
N ARG A 38 -21.24 14.24 21.80
CA ARG A 38 -20.17 14.69 20.93
C ARG A 38 -20.49 16.02 20.24
N VAL A 39 -19.60 16.99 20.36
CA VAL A 39 -19.77 18.32 19.78
C VAL A 39 -19.13 18.45 18.42
N GLU A 40 -17.97 17.80 18.21
CA GLU A 40 -17.22 17.87 16.94
C GLU A 40 -17.72 16.84 15.94
N HIS A 41 -17.71 17.18 14.65
CA HIS A 41 -17.99 16.20 13.59
C HIS A 41 -16.86 15.16 13.50
N GLY A 42 -17.19 13.97 13.08
CA GLY A 42 -16.24 12.86 12.94
C GLY A 42 -16.77 11.60 13.60
N THR A 43 -15.93 10.55 13.60
CA THR A 43 -16.29 9.24 14.17
C THR A 43 -15.12 8.68 14.97
N ASP A 44 -15.41 8.29 16.20
CA ASP A 44 -14.52 7.47 17.01
C ASP A 44 -14.95 6.01 16.86
N VAL A 45 -14.01 5.14 16.61
CA VAL A 45 -14.22 3.68 16.57
C VAL A 45 -13.43 3.10 17.73
N ILE A 46 -14.11 2.57 18.73
CA ILE A 46 -13.50 1.99 19.92
C ILE A 46 -13.69 0.49 19.87
N MET A 47 -12.59 -0.26 19.89
CA MET A 47 -12.59 -1.71 19.90
C MET A 47 -12.09 -2.20 21.25
N HIS A 48 -12.93 -2.94 21.99
CA HIS A 48 -12.55 -3.59 23.24
C HIS A 48 -11.93 -4.94 22.90
N ILE A 49 -10.61 -4.97 22.89
CA ILE A 49 -9.84 -6.14 22.49
C ILE A 49 -10.03 -7.25 23.52
N SER A 50 -10.34 -8.46 23.02
CA SER A 50 -10.51 -9.65 23.87
C SER A 50 -9.18 -10.08 24.50
N ASP A 51 -9.24 -10.74 25.65
CA ASP A 51 -8.05 -11.18 26.40
C ASP A 51 -7.16 -12.12 25.55
N ASP A 52 -7.75 -12.98 24.73
CA ASP A 52 -7.04 -13.91 23.85
C ASP A 52 -6.28 -13.22 22.72
N GLU A 53 -6.68 -11.99 22.36
CA GLU A 53 -6.12 -11.18 21.29
C GLU A 53 -5.33 -9.96 21.79
N SER A 54 -4.90 -10.00 23.06
CA SER A 54 -4.18 -8.90 23.73
C SER A 54 -2.91 -8.44 23.01
N GLU A 55 -2.36 -9.25 22.11
CA GLU A 55 -1.24 -8.87 21.26
C GLU A 55 -1.53 -7.64 20.37
N TYR A 56 -2.80 -7.35 20.06
CA TYR A 56 -3.21 -6.14 19.32
C TYR A 56 -3.26 -4.87 20.18
N LEU A 57 -2.93 -4.96 21.47
CA LEU A 57 -2.67 -3.81 22.32
C LEU A 57 -1.19 -3.39 22.31
N ASP A 58 -0.30 -4.19 21.67
CA ASP A 58 1.10 -3.82 21.52
C ASP A 58 1.27 -2.74 20.46
N ARG A 59 1.90 -1.61 20.84
CA ARG A 59 2.16 -0.46 19.96
C ARG A 59 2.91 -0.86 18.69
N THR A 60 3.97 -1.64 18.85
CA THR A 60 4.84 -2.03 17.72
C THR A 60 4.08 -2.88 16.71
N LYS A 61 3.20 -3.76 17.18
CA LYS A 61 2.38 -4.59 16.31
C LYS A 61 1.40 -3.75 15.50
N ILE A 62 0.69 -2.83 16.14
CA ILE A 62 -0.26 -1.94 15.43
C ILE A 62 0.47 -1.03 14.45
N GLU A 63 1.59 -0.44 14.85
CA GLU A 63 2.39 0.41 13.96
C GLU A 63 2.87 -0.36 12.72
N ASN A 64 3.31 -1.61 12.87
CA ASN A 64 3.70 -2.46 11.74
C ASN A 64 2.51 -2.80 10.82
N ILE A 65 1.32 -3.05 11.37
CA ILE A 65 0.10 -3.25 10.60
C ILE A 65 -0.24 -1.99 9.81
N LEU A 66 -0.25 -0.83 10.45
CA LEU A 66 -0.51 0.45 9.78
C LEU A 66 0.50 0.74 8.69
N LYS A 67 1.80 0.55 8.95
CA LYS A 67 2.86 0.69 7.95
C LYS A 67 2.68 -0.29 6.79
N LYS A 68 2.23 -1.51 7.02
CA LYS A 68 2.02 -2.49 5.96
C LYS A 68 0.84 -2.13 5.06
N TYR A 69 -0.31 -1.82 5.66
CA TYR A 69 -1.57 -1.69 4.91
C TYR A 69 -1.93 -0.26 4.53
N CYS A 70 -1.45 0.72 5.30
CA CYS A 70 -1.89 2.11 5.21
C CYS A 70 -0.82 3.08 4.74
N SER A 71 0.41 2.61 4.45
CA SER A 71 1.57 3.46 4.10
C SER A 71 1.31 4.51 3.03
N PHE A 72 0.36 4.28 2.14
CA PHE A 72 0.08 5.15 1.01
C PHE A 72 -1.37 5.60 0.91
N MET A 73 -2.14 5.45 1.99
CA MET A 73 -3.54 5.92 2.00
C MET A 73 -3.62 7.42 1.73
N ALA A 74 -4.68 7.83 1.03
CA ALA A 74 -4.88 9.20 0.57
C ALA A 74 -5.17 10.22 1.69
N VAL A 75 -5.41 9.76 2.91
CA VAL A 75 -5.65 10.58 4.09
C VAL A 75 -4.50 10.42 5.08
N ASP A 76 -4.14 11.50 5.76
CA ASP A 76 -3.10 11.48 6.78
C ASP A 76 -3.53 10.63 7.96
N ILE A 77 -2.64 9.76 8.42
CA ILE A 77 -2.86 8.85 9.54
C ILE A 77 -1.85 9.20 10.62
N TYR A 78 -2.34 9.57 11.78
CA TYR A 78 -1.54 9.82 12.97
C TYR A 78 -1.71 8.63 13.92
N PHE A 79 -0.65 8.26 14.59
CA PHE A 79 -0.66 7.16 15.54
C PHE A 79 -0.05 7.62 16.86
N ASP A 80 -0.83 7.52 17.91
CA ASP A 80 -0.43 7.93 19.23
C ASP A 80 -0.85 6.87 20.28
N GLU A 81 -0.17 6.86 21.41
CA GLU A 81 -0.47 6.00 22.56
C GLU A 81 -0.95 6.86 23.72
N VAL A 82 -2.14 6.55 24.21
CA VAL A 82 -2.66 7.21 25.40
C VAL A 82 -1.95 6.63 26.64
N SER A 83 -0.96 7.34 27.15
CA SER A 83 -0.30 7.00 28.43
C SER A 83 -0.81 7.88 29.55
N ASP A 84 -0.96 7.32 30.74
CA ASP A 84 -1.33 8.07 31.96
C ASP A 84 -0.23 9.04 32.46
N SER A 85 0.94 9.05 31.81
CA SER A 85 2.05 9.94 32.14
C SER A 85 1.93 11.27 31.40
N GLU A 86 2.06 12.38 32.13
CA GLU A 86 2.03 13.76 31.60
C GLU A 86 3.21 14.11 30.69
N ASP A 87 4.19 13.22 30.54
CA ASP A 87 5.29 13.35 29.58
C ASP A 87 4.82 12.96 28.18
N LYS A 88 4.11 13.87 27.52
CA LYS A 88 3.84 13.76 26.08
C LYS A 88 5.17 13.90 25.33
N ALA A 89 5.71 12.79 24.91
CA ALA A 89 6.73 12.81 23.88
C ALA A 89 6.05 13.31 22.58
N ASP A 90 6.58 14.40 22.07
CA ASP A 90 6.10 15.19 20.92
C ASP A 90 6.38 14.46 19.56
N ASP A 91 6.18 13.16 19.51
CA ASP A 91 6.49 12.31 18.35
C ASP A 91 5.34 12.22 17.32
N SER A 92 4.18 12.81 17.61
CA SER A 92 2.97 12.69 16.77
C SER A 92 2.76 13.80 15.73
N GLU A 93 3.74 14.67 15.51
CA GLU A 93 3.57 15.82 14.58
C GLU A 93 3.55 15.43 13.09
N SER A 94 3.97 14.21 12.71
CA SER A 94 3.99 13.78 11.31
C SER A 94 3.13 12.55 11.08
N PRO A 95 2.40 12.49 9.94
CA PRO A 95 1.63 11.30 9.59
C PRO A 95 2.57 10.11 9.34
N ILE A 96 2.12 8.92 9.70
CA ILE A 96 2.86 7.67 9.51
C ILE A 96 2.87 7.18 8.05
N ASN A 97 1.99 7.72 7.24
CA ASN A 97 1.83 7.38 5.83
C ASN A 97 2.26 8.52 4.90
N ASN A 98 2.39 8.19 3.62
CA ASN A 98 2.63 9.15 2.54
C ASN A 98 1.41 9.18 1.62
N ASN A 99 0.59 10.18 1.72
CA ASN A 99 -0.65 10.34 0.96
C ASN A 99 -0.44 10.68 -0.53
N LEU A 100 0.78 11.05 -0.94
CA LEU A 100 1.15 11.32 -2.32
C LEU A 100 2.34 10.46 -2.76
N PRO A 101 2.13 9.15 -2.96
CA PRO A 101 3.20 8.26 -3.39
C PRO A 101 3.69 8.59 -4.80
N ILE A 102 4.93 8.17 -5.12
CA ILE A 102 5.62 8.55 -6.36
C ILE A 102 4.85 8.18 -7.63
N TRP A 103 4.08 7.08 -7.63
CA TRP A 103 3.31 6.66 -8.81
C TRP A 103 2.09 7.52 -9.13
N LEU A 104 1.69 8.42 -8.22
CA LEU A 104 0.62 9.39 -8.47
C LEU A 104 1.15 10.71 -9.04
N LYS A 105 2.45 10.99 -8.87
CA LYS A 105 3.10 12.16 -9.45
C LYS A 105 3.26 12.00 -10.96
N ASN A 106 3.47 13.10 -11.68
CA ASN A 106 3.91 13.02 -13.07
C ASN A 106 5.36 12.55 -13.14
N SER A 107 5.67 11.62 -14.06
CA SER A 107 7.04 11.12 -14.22
C SER A 107 8.07 12.22 -14.56
N SER A 108 7.63 13.31 -15.18
CA SER A 108 8.48 14.47 -15.50
C SER A 108 8.85 15.34 -14.28
N GLU A 109 8.15 15.16 -13.17
CA GLU A 109 8.36 15.89 -11.92
C GLU A 109 9.19 15.12 -10.90
N CYS A 110 9.49 13.84 -11.20
CA CYS A 110 10.24 12.95 -10.32
C CYS A 110 11.68 12.79 -10.82
N SER A 111 12.64 12.92 -9.94
CA SER A 111 14.06 12.66 -10.24
C SER A 111 14.40 11.17 -10.07
N ASP A 112 15.52 10.73 -10.66
CA ASP A 112 16.02 9.36 -10.50
C ASP A 112 16.35 9.06 -9.03
N GLU A 113 16.81 10.06 -8.27
CA GLU A 113 17.07 9.95 -6.84
C GLU A 113 15.79 9.62 -6.07
N GLU A 114 14.66 10.32 -6.35
CA GLU A 114 13.37 10.04 -5.71
C GLU A 114 12.88 8.61 -6.00
N TYR A 115 13.08 8.10 -7.23
CA TYR A 115 12.76 6.70 -7.57
C TYR A 115 13.64 5.72 -6.81
N ASN A 116 14.92 5.98 -6.69
CA ASN A 116 15.87 5.12 -5.97
C ASN A 116 15.60 5.10 -4.47
N GLU A 117 15.31 6.24 -3.85
CA GLU A 117 14.94 6.33 -2.43
C GLU A 117 13.62 5.59 -2.17
N PHE A 118 12.64 5.77 -3.04
CA PHE A 118 11.37 5.05 -2.94
C PHE A 118 11.59 3.53 -3.03
N TYR A 119 12.39 3.07 -3.98
CA TYR A 119 12.75 1.67 -4.13
C TYR A 119 13.36 1.09 -2.86
N LYS A 120 14.41 1.74 -2.34
CA LYS A 120 15.11 1.31 -1.13
C LYS A 120 14.17 1.23 0.08
N LYS A 121 13.30 2.23 0.23
CA LYS A 121 12.35 2.29 1.35
C LYS A 121 11.28 1.19 1.26
N VAL A 122 10.71 0.96 0.08
CA VAL A 122 9.57 0.04 -0.09
C VAL A 122 9.99 -1.42 -0.10
N PHE A 123 11.17 -1.71 -0.67
CA PHE A 123 11.67 -3.09 -0.82
C PHE A 123 12.76 -3.45 0.18
N ASN A 124 13.11 -2.51 1.08
CA ASN A 124 14.19 -2.67 2.06
C ASN A 124 15.50 -3.15 1.40
N ASP A 125 15.79 -2.59 0.22
CA ASP A 125 16.98 -2.88 -0.57
C ASP A 125 17.98 -1.73 -0.42
N PHE A 126 19.26 -2.04 -0.26
CA PHE A 126 20.29 -1.01 -0.05
C PHE A 126 20.94 -0.56 -1.36
N LYS A 127 20.69 -1.27 -2.46
CA LYS A 127 21.25 -0.95 -3.78
C LYS A 127 20.25 -0.15 -4.61
N ASP A 128 20.80 0.62 -5.53
CA ASP A 128 19.99 1.25 -6.56
C ASP A 128 19.53 0.23 -7.59
N PRO A 129 18.32 0.34 -8.12
CA PRO A 129 17.87 -0.48 -9.22
C PRO A 129 18.63 -0.09 -10.51
N LEU A 130 18.74 -1.02 -11.45
CA LEU A 130 19.39 -0.77 -12.74
C LEU A 130 18.64 0.27 -13.58
N PHE A 131 17.32 0.22 -13.52
CA PHE A 131 16.42 1.21 -14.10
C PHE A 131 15.01 1.06 -13.50
N HIS A 132 14.17 2.05 -13.75
CA HIS A 132 12.76 2.05 -13.38
C HIS A 132 11.87 2.35 -14.58
N ILE A 133 10.59 2.00 -14.44
CA ILE A 133 9.54 2.32 -15.40
C ILE A 133 8.36 2.89 -14.65
N HIS A 134 8.05 4.15 -14.86
CA HIS A 134 6.82 4.77 -14.36
C HIS A 134 5.67 4.42 -15.30
N ILE A 135 4.60 3.88 -14.75
CA ILE A 135 3.41 3.49 -15.51
C ILE A 135 2.25 4.39 -15.09
N ASN A 136 1.64 5.01 -16.07
CA ASN A 136 0.38 5.71 -15.93
C ASN A 136 -0.50 5.31 -17.12
N ALA A 137 -1.48 4.44 -16.86
CA ALA A 137 -2.42 3.96 -17.86
C ALA A 137 -3.83 4.42 -17.48
N ASP A 138 -4.42 5.31 -18.29
CA ASP A 138 -5.71 5.92 -17.98
C ASP A 138 -6.88 5.20 -18.68
N TYR A 139 -6.70 4.78 -19.95
CA TYR A 139 -7.75 4.14 -20.74
C TYR A 139 -7.16 3.18 -21.79
N PRO A 140 -7.72 1.99 -21.99
CA PRO A 140 -8.85 1.34 -21.31
C PRO A 140 -8.48 0.62 -20.01
N LEU A 141 -7.28 0.80 -19.52
CA LEU A 141 -6.72 0.15 -18.32
C LEU A 141 -6.36 1.24 -17.33
N ASN A 142 -7.23 1.48 -16.37
CA ASN A 142 -6.96 2.44 -15.31
C ASN A 142 -6.07 1.81 -14.23
N PHE A 143 -4.74 2.00 -14.34
CA PHE A 143 -3.79 1.63 -13.29
C PHE A 143 -2.52 2.47 -13.35
N LYS A 144 -1.88 2.65 -12.22
CA LYS A 144 -0.63 3.38 -12.04
C LYS A 144 0.40 2.54 -11.32
N GLY A 145 1.67 2.88 -11.47
CA GLY A 145 2.71 2.13 -10.75
C GLY A 145 4.11 2.51 -11.13
N VAL A 146 5.06 1.93 -10.43
CA VAL A 146 6.47 2.00 -10.76
C VAL A 146 7.05 0.59 -10.69
N LEU A 147 7.71 0.19 -11.75
CA LEU A 147 8.43 -1.08 -11.83
C LEU A 147 9.92 -0.81 -11.78
N TYR A 148 10.65 -1.69 -11.12
CA TYR A 148 12.09 -1.61 -10.96
C TYR A 148 12.74 -2.91 -11.42
N PHE A 149 13.89 -2.76 -12.07
CA PHE A 149 14.77 -3.86 -12.38
C PHE A 149 15.92 -3.86 -11.35
N PRO A 150 15.93 -4.79 -10.38
CA PRO A 150 16.92 -4.79 -9.31
C PRO A 150 18.31 -5.13 -9.83
N SER A 151 19.34 -4.57 -9.19
CA SER A 151 20.73 -4.98 -9.37
C SER A 151 21.04 -6.21 -8.54
N ARG A 152 21.80 -7.17 -9.07
CA ARG A 152 22.21 -8.40 -8.37
C ARG A 152 23.25 -8.11 -7.29
N SER A 153 23.12 -8.80 -6.17
CA SER A 153 24.15 -8.78 -5.13
C SER A 153 25.15 -9.93 -5.28
N ASN A 154 24.65 -11.11 -5.70
CA ASN A 154 25.48 -12.32 -5.87
C ASN A 154 24.86 -13.20 -6.96
N GLU A 155 25.70 -14.04 -7.62
CA GLU A 155 25.27 -15.03 -8.61
C GLU A 155 24.32 -16.11 -8.05
N TYR A 156 24.29 -16.27 -6.73
CA TYR A 156 23.48 -17.26 -6.00
C TYR A 156 22.18 -16.68 -5.42
N GLU A 157 21.91 -15.39 -5.61
CA GLU A 157 20.69 -14.76 -5.14
C GLU A 157 19.51 -15.23 -5.97
N SER A 158 18.51 -15.85 -5.32
CA SER A 158 17.29 -16.24 -6.00
C SER A 158 16.53 -14.99 -6.47
N TYR A 159 16.12 -15.01 -7.74
CA TYR A 159 15.30 -13.94 -8.30
C TYR A 159 13.85 -14.07 -7.79
N GLU A 160 13.63 -13.59 -6.58
CA GLU A 160 12.26 -13.39 -6.11
C GLU A 160 11.89 -11.92 -6.34
N GLY A 161 11.24 -11.68 -7.47
CA GLY A 161 10.59 -10.41 -7.72
C GLY A 161 9.48 -10.19 -6.69
N GLN A 162 9.18 -8.95 -6.43
CA GLN A 162 8.12 -8.59 -5.50
C GLN A 162 7.27 -7.48 -6.10
N ILE A 163 6.05 -7.81 -6.51
CA ILE A 163 5.08 -6.82 -6.95
C ILE A 163 4.05 -6.59 -5.84
N LYS A 164 4.08 -5.39 -5.27
CA LYS A 164 3.10 -4.96 -4.28
C LYS A 164 1.89 -4.37 -4.98
N LEU A 165 0.72 -4.97 -4.76
CA LEU A 165 -0.53 -4.52 -5.31
C LEU A 165 -1.28 -3.62 -4.32
N PHE A 166 -1.76 -2.52 -4.85
CA PHE A 166 -2.63 -1.59 -4.16
C PHE A 166 -3.97 -1.45 -4.90
N TYR A 167 -4.99 -1.12 -4.16
CA TYR A 167 -6.31 -0.77 -4.62
C TYR A 167 -6.68 0.58 -4.01
N ASN A 168 -6.70 1.64 -4.82
CA ASN A 168 -6.88 3.00 -4.32
C ASN A 168 -5.93 3.30 -3.14
N GLN A 169 -4.63 3.06 -3.33
CA GLN A 169 -3.57 3.31 -2.36
C GLN A 169 -3.62 2.42 -1.08
N VAL A 170 -4.59 1.52 -0.97
CA VAL A 170 -4.65 0.52 0.11
C VAL A 170 -3.95 -0.75 -0.32
N PHE A 171 -3.01 -1.23 0.49
CA PHE A 171 -2.29 -2.47 0.20
C PHE A 171 -3.25 -3.67 0.14
N VAL A 172 -3.08 -4.51 -0.87
CA VAL A 172 -3.88 -5.71 -1.10
C VAL A 172 -3.06 -6.97 -0.93
N ALA A 173 -1.96 -7.10 -1.66
CA ALA A 173 -1.14 -8.31 -1.68
C ALA A 173 0.28 -8.04 -2.17
N ASP A 174 1.18 -8.96 -1.81
CA ASP A 174 2.54 -9.10 -2.32
C ASP A 174 2.60 -10.26 -3.32
N ASP A 175 3.61 -10.24 -4.19
CA ASP A 175 4.03 -11.36 -5.03
C ASP A 175 2.91 -11.94 -5.91
N ILE A 176 2.34 -11.08 -6.76
CA ILE A 176 1.23 -11.45 -7.64
C ILE A 176 1.78 -11.98 -8.96
N LYS A 177 1.91 -13.31 -9.04
CA LYS A 177 2.43 -14.02 -10.22
C LYS A 177 1.53 -13.89 -11.45
N GLU A 178 0.24 -13.67 -11.24
CA GLU A 178 -0.73 -13.53 -12.33
C GLU A 178 -0.54 -12.25 -13.15
N ILE A 179 0.03 -11.21 -12.56
CA ILE A 179 0.27 -9.92 -13.24
C ILE A 179 1.61 -9.91 -13.97
N VAL A 180 2.61 -10.61 -13.46
CA VAL A 180 3.95 -10.62 -14.04
C VAL A 180 4.26 -12.01 -14.58
N PRO A 181 4.57 -12.15 -15.89
CA PRO A 181 4.96 -13.42 -16.47
C PRO A 181 6.21 -14.02 -15.80
N ASP A 182 6.32 -15.36 -15.77
CA ASP A 182 7.41 -16.09 -15.12
C ASP A 182 8.81 -15.65 -15.58
N PHE A 183 8.97 -15.24 -16.83
CA PHE A 183 10.26 -14.74 -17.36
C PHE A 183 10.64 -13.33 -16.85
N MET A 184 9.76 -12.67 -16.13
CA MET A 184 9.94 -11.36 -15.48
C MET A 184 9.93 -11.44 -13.97
N LEU A 185 10.08 -12.61 -13.37
CA LEU A 185 9.98 -12.83 -11.91
C LEU A 185 11.00 -12.02 -11.09
N MET A 186 12.03 -11.45 -11.71
CA MET A 186 12.99 -10.58 -11.03
C MET A 186 12.47 -9.16 -10.76
N LEU A 187 11.34 -8.75 -11.36
CA LEU A 187 10.85 -7.39 -11.19
C LEU A 187 10.35 -7.14 -9.78
N LYS A 188 10.76 -6.02 -9.23
CA LYS A 188 10.13 -5.42 -8.05
C LYS A 188 9.28 -4.24 -8.49
N GLY A 189 8.17 -3.98 -7.80
CA GLY A 189 7.34 -2.86 -8.20
C GLY A 189 6.12 -2.65 -7.31
N VAL A 190 5.47 -1.55 -7.57
CA VAL A 190 4.20 -1.17 -6.97
C VAL A 190 3.21 -0.93 -8.09
N LEU A 191 2.03 -1.53 -8.00
CA LEU A 191 0.93 -1.33 -8.92
C LEU A 191 -0.31 -0.93 -8.12
N ASP A 192 -0.94 0.16 -8.49
CA ASP A 192 -2.22 0.61 -7.95
C ASP A 192 -3.29 0.47 -9.03
N CYS A 193 -4.23 -0.44 -8.82
CA CYS A 193 -5.22 -0.86 -9.79
C CYS A 193 -6.64 -0.67 -9.23
N PRO A 194 -7.25 0.50 -9.37
CA PRO A 194 -8.57 0.81 -8.81
C PRO A 194 -9.73 0.03 -9.45
N GLU A 195 -9.52 -0.59 -10.60
CA GLU A 195 -10.53 -1.39 -11.30
C GLU A 195 -10.33 -2.90 -11.16
N LEU A 196 -9.43 -3.31 -10.28
CA LEU A 196 -9.13 -4.70 -10.08
C LEU A 196 -10.32 -5.44 -9.47
N PRO A 197 -10.78 -6.55 -10.07
CA PRO A 197 -11.85 -7.34 -9.49
C PRO A 197 -11.34 -8.13 -8.29
N LEU A 198 -11.42 -7.52 -7.12
CA LEU A 198 -11.11 -8.15 -5.85
C LEU A 198 -12.32 -8.89 -5.30
N ASN A 199 -12.10 -10.02 -4.64
CA ASN A 199 -13.14 -10.61 -3.82
C ASN A 199 -13.37 -9.79 -2.53
N VAL A 200 -14.42 -10.11 -1.78
CA VAL A 200 -14.78 -9.37 -0.55
C VAL A 200 -13.64 -9.38 0.48
N SER A 201 -12.85 -10.45 0.54
CA SER A 201 -11.69 -10.58 1.44
C SER A 201 -10.42 -9.90 0.92
N ARG A 202 -10.44 -9.36 -0.31
CA ARG A 202 -9.28 -8.77 -1.02
C ARG A 202 -8.08 -9.72 -1.17
N SER A 203 -8.26 -11.01 -0.92
CA SER A 203 -7.18 -11.99 -0.83
C SER A 203 -6.93 -12.77 -2.13
N TYR A 204 -7.76 -12.58 -3.17
CA TYR A 204 -7.61 -13.28 -4.43
C TYR A 204 -7.92 -12.41 -5.63
N LEU A 205 -6.99 -12.41 -6.58
CA LEU A 205 -7.24 -11.96 -7.94
C LEU A 205 -8.06 -13.04 -8.66
N GLN A 206 -9.24 -12.69 -9.12
CA GLN A 206 -9.92 -13.56 -10.07
C GLN A 206 -9.17 -13.51 -11.39
N ASP A 207 -8.91 -14.67 -12.03
CA ASP A 207 -8.35 -14.75 -13.39
C ASP A 207 -9.31 -14.05 -14.35
N SER A 208 -9.13 -12.76 -14.51
CA SER A 208 -9.99 -11.91 -15.30
C SER A 208 -9.29 -11.46 -16.57
N ALA A 209 -10.08 -11.16 -17.60
CA ALA A 209 -9.56 -10.55 -18.81
C ALA A 209 -8.83 -9.22 -18.54
N TYR A 210 -9.15 -8.55 -17.43
CA TYR A 210 -8.48 -7.34 -16.98
C TYR A 210 -7.03 -7.62 -16.55
N VAL A 211 -6.78 -8.63 -15.71
CA VAL A 211 -5.45 -9.03 -15.26
C VAL A 211 -4.55 -9.35 -16.45
N LYS A 212 -5.05 -10.13 -17.43
CA LYS A 212 -4.31 -10.44 -18.66
C LYS A 212 -3.94 -9.20 -19.48
N LYS A 213 -4.83 -8.21 -19.55
CA LYS A 213 -4.56 -6.94 -20.24
C LYS A 213 -3.51 -6.10 -19.51
N VAL A 214 -3.58 -6.03 -18.17
CA VAL A 214 -2.57 -5.36 -17.33
C VAL A 214 -1.21 -6.01 -17.54
N SER A 215 -1.13 -7.33 -17.45
CA SER A 215 0.09 -8.10 -17.72
C SER A 215 0.69 -7.81 -19.10
N ALA A 216 -0.14 -7.87 -20.16
CA ALA A 216 0.30 -7.56 -21.51
C ALA A 216 0.83 -6.11 -21.67
N HIS A 217 0.19 -5.15 -20.98
CA HIS A 217 0.65 -3.76 -20.97
C HIS A 217 2.01 -3.61 -20.28
N ILE A 218 2.21 -4.27 -19.14
CA ILE A 218 3.49 -4.31 -18.43
C ILE A 218 4.59 -4.88 -19.31
N VAL A 219 4.35 -6.03 -19.92
CA VAL A 219 5.30 -6.66 -20.84
C VAL A 219 5.69 -5.72 -21.98
N LYS A 220 4.71 -5.04 -22.57
CA LYS A 220 4.97 -4.07 -23.64
C LYS A 220 5.85 -2.92 -23.14
N LYS A 221 5.52 -2.30 -22.00
CA LYS A 221 6.29 -1.19 -21.43
C LYS A 221 7.73 -1.58 -21.09
N MET A 222 7.91 -2.80 -20.56
CA MET A 222 9.24 -3.36 -20.31
C MET A 222 10.03 -3.53 -21.62
N THR A 223 9.41 -4.13 -22.62
CA THR A 223 10.05 -4.33 -23.94
C THR A 223 10.44 -3.00 -24.57
N ASP A 224 9.53 -2.03 -24.55
CA ASP A 224 9.79 -0.69 -25.10
C ASP A 224 10.97 -0.01 -24.38
N LYS A 225 11.05 -0.11 -23.05
CA LYS A 225 12.16 0.46 -22.26
C LYS A 225 13.49 -0.22 -22.57
N ILE A 226 13.53 -1.55 -22.61
CA ILE A 226 14.76 -2.31 -22.94
C ILE A 226 15.22 -2.00 -24.37
N CYS A 227 14.30 -1.93 -25.34
CA CYS A 227 14.63 -1.53 -26.70
C CYS A 227 15.16 -0.09 -26.79
N SER A 228 14.56 0.83 -26.01
CA SER A 228 15.04 2.22 -25.93
C SER A 228 16.46 2.29 -25.36
N LEU A 229 16.74 1.58 -24.28
CA LEU A 229 18.09 1.50 -23.69
C LEU A 229 19.10 0.91 -24.69
N CYS A 230 18.73 -0.15 -25.38
CA CYS A 230 19.58 -0.77 -26.39
C CYS A 230 19.95 0.19 -27.53
N ASN A 231 19.00 1.03 -27.97
CA ASN A 231 19.17 1.92 -29.11
C ASN A 231 19.81 3.27 -28.76
N ASN A 232 19.47 3.81 -27.60
CA ASN A 232 19.81 5.19 -27.23
C ASN A 232 20.86 5.28 -26.13
N GLU A 233 20.96 4.28 -25.26
CA GLU A 233 21.80 4.26 -24.07
C GLU A 233 22.58 2.94 -23.96
N ARG A 234 23.32 2.62 -25.03
CA ARG A 234 24.01 1.33 -25.19
C ARG A 234 24.87 0.92 -24.00
N GLY A 235 25.59 1.87 -23.38
CA GLY A 235 26.44 1.59 -22.22
C GLY A 235 25.65 1.17 -20.97
N GLN A 236 24.43 1.72 -20.76
CA GLN A 236 23.55 1.30 -19.70
C GLN A 236 22.94 -0.08 -20.00
N TYR A 237 22.52 -0.30 -21.25
CA TYR A 237 22.03 -1.60 -21.69
C TYR A 237 23.05 -2.73 -21.48
N GLU A 238 24.32 -2.50 -21.79
CA GLU A 238 25.40 -3.50 -21.62
C GLU A 238 25.67 -3.80 -20.13
N LYS A 239 25.50 -2.83 -19.23
CA LYS A 239 25.57 -3.08 -17.77
C LYS A 239 24.43 -4.00 -17.33
N ILE A 240 23.21 -3.73 -17.79
CA ILE A 240 22.02 -4.54 -17.47
C ILE A 240 22.19 -5.98 -17.98
N TRP A 241 22.79 -6.14 -19.17
CA TRP A 241 23.00 -7.46 -19.76
C TRP A 241 24.04 -8.32 -19.01
N ASN A 242 24.98 -7.69 -18.35
CA ASN A 242 26.04 -8.37 -17.60
C ASN A 242 25.66 -8.71 -16.14
N GLU A 243 24.57 -8.16 -15.65
CA GLU A 243 23.98 -8.45 -14.33
C GLU A 243 22.78 -9.39 -14.42
#